data_bdb3c744135c9fe21cfea94576d18033
#
_entry.id   bdb3c744135c9fe21cfea94576d18033
#
_cell.length_a   1.000
_cell.length_b   1.000
_cell.length_c   1.000
_cell.angle_alpha   90.00
_cell.angle_beta   90.00
_cell.angle_gamma   90.00
#
_symmetry.space_group_name_H-M   'P 1'
#
loop_
_entity.id
_entity.type
_entity.pdbx_description
1 polymer ?
#
loop_
_entity_poly.entity_id
_entity_poly.type
_entity_poly.pdbx_seq_one_letter_code
_entity_poly.pdbx_strand_id
1 'polypeptide(L)'
;LTQGEKLSFLIQTLVKASRLETGIVVPTPTLGPVAPLLEATVEQERPAAEKKKITLQNLPFVGDASFDPRWTSEALGNVVNNAVKYTPAGGRVTVSAQMLETFCRVDVTDTGPGIPEEEQGGIFNRFYRGTLTHSAEGLGLGLYLAREILSLQGGYIKVSSKPGNGSTFSLYLPRALNRI
;
A
#
# COMPACT_ATOMS: atom_id res chain seq x y z
N LEU A 1 -8.78 19.57 -1.34
CA LEU A 1 -9.46 19.09 -0.12
C LEU A 1 -9.49 20.20 0.93
N THR A 2 -10.65 20.44 1.51
CA THR A 2 -10.82 21.37 2.62
C THR A 2 -10.21 20.79 3.92
N GLN A 3 -9.99 21.64 4.93
CA GLN A 3 -9.53 21.20 6.26
C GLN A 3 -10.51 20.21 6.89
N GLY A 4 -11.82 20.43 6.73
CA GLY A 4 -12.85 19.53 7.25
C GLY A 4 -12.83 18.17 6.59
N GLU A 5 -12.60 18.07 5.28
CA GLU A 5 -12.47 16.82 4.55
C GLU A 5 -11.22 16.04 4.96
N LYS A 6 -10.10 16.74 5.15
CA LYS A 6 -8.88 16.13 5.67
C LYS A 6 -9.09 15.54 7.06
N LEU A 7 -9.71 16.29 7.96
CA LEU A 7 -10.00 15.84 9.32
C LEU A 7 -10.93 14.63 9.32
N SER A 8 -11.98 14.65 8.50
CA SER A 8 -12.90 13.52 8.34
C SER A 8 -12.20 12.26 7.87
N PHE A 9 -11.32 12.36 6.85
CA PHE A 9 -10.51 11.26 6.35
C PHE A 9 -9.61 10.67 7.45
N LEU A 10 -8.96 11.52 8.24
CA LEU A 10 -8.09 11.11 9.32
C LEU A 10 -8.85 10.35 10.42
N ILE A 11 -10.01 10.86 10.82
CA ILE A 11 -10.88 10.21 11.81
C ILE A 11 -11.32 8.84 11.30
N GLN A 12 -11.74 8.74 10.05
CA GLN A 12 -12.15 7.46 9.45
C GLN A 12 -11.00 6.44 9.43
N THR A 13 -9.79 6.88 9.11
CA THR A 13 -8.60 6.03 9.10
C THR A 13 -8.26 5.53 10.50
N LEU A 14 -8.32 6.39 11.51
CA LEU A 14 -8.12 6.02 12.92
C LEU A 14 -9.17 5.00 13.39
N VAL A 15 -10.43 5.20 13.03
CA VAL A 15 -11.51 4.27 13.38
C VAL A 15 -11.29 2.90 12.73
N LYS A 16 -10.89 2.85 11.47
CA LYS A 16 -10.55 1.60 10.77
C LYS A 16 -9.41 0.87 11.47
N ALA A 17 -8.32 1.58 11.77
CA ALA A 17 -7.17 1.00 12.48
C ALA A 17 -7.57 0.44 13.85
N SER A 18 -8.34 1.19 14.62
CA SER A 18 -8.83 0.78 15.93
C SER A 18 -9.70 -0.48 15.86
N ARG A 19 -10.59 -0.56 14.89
CA ARG A 19 -11.47 -1.73 14.72
C ARG A 19 -10.71 -2.99 14.34
N LEU A 20 -9.67 -2.87 13.53
CA LEU A 20 -8.79 -3.98 13.19
C LEU A 20 -7.95 -4.43 14.38
N GLU A 21 -7.35 -3.49 15.10
CA GLU A 21 -6.52 -3.77 16.29
C GLU A 21 -7.29 -4.48 17.40
N THR A 22 -8.52 -4.07 17.63
CA THR A 22 -9.37 -4.62 18.70
C THR A 22 -10.12 -5.89 18.29
N GLY A 23 -10.01 -6.32 17.04
CA GLY A 23 -10.70 -7.50 16.52
C GLY A 23 -12.21 -7.31 16.31
N ILE A 24 -12.73 -6.08 16.37
CA ILE A 24 -14.13 -5.77 16.04
C ILE A 24 -14.40 -6.06 14.56
N VAL A 25 -13.41 -5.78 13.72
CA VAL A 25 -13.40 -6.12 12.29
C VAL A 25 -12.24 -7.08 12.04
N VAL A 26 -12.53 -8.19 11.38
CA VAL A 26 -11.55 -9.21 11.00
C VAL A 26 -11.62 -9.42 9.50
N PRO A 27 -10.52 -9.27 8.76
CA PRO A 27 -10.50 -9.62 7.34
C PRO A 27 -10.86 -11.09 7.14
N THR A 28 -11.62 -11.37 6.07
CA THR A 28 -12.07 -12.73 5.72
C THR A 28 -11.44 -13.13 4.38
N PRO A 29 -10.20 -13.72 4.41
CA PRO A 29 -9.53 -14.12 3.18
C PRO A 29 -10.29 -15.19 2.41
N THR A 30 -10.33 -15.03 1.08
CA THR A 30 -10.84 -16.03 0.15
C THR A 30 -9.86 -16.20 -0.99
N LEU A 31 -9.76 -17.41 -1.54
CA LEU A 31 -8.91 -17.66 -2.70
C LEU A 31 -9.52 -17.02 -3.95
N GLY A 32 -8.74 -16.25 -4.66
CA GLY A 32 -9.20 -15.60 -5.88
C GLY A 32 -8.08 -14.95 -6.69
N PRO A 33 -8.41 -14.46 -7.89
CA PRO A 33 -7.43 -13.86 -8.78
C PRO A 33 -6.93 -12.51 -8.25
N VAL A 34 -5.63 -12.29 -8.39
CA VAL A 34 -4.98 -11.05 -7.95
C VAL A 34 -5.11 -9.93 -8.98
N ALA A 35 -5.13 -10.24 -10.27
CA ALA A 35 -5.15 -9.24 -11.33
C ALA A 35 -6.28 -8.19 -11.18
N PRO A 36 -7.54 -8.55 -10.89
CA PRO A 36 -8.60 -7.56 -10.70
C PRO A 36 -8.33 -6.59 -9.55
N LEU A 37 -7.68 -7.05 -8.48
CA LEU A 37 -7.26 -6.19 -7.36
C LEU A 37 -6.28 -5.12 -7.82
N LEU A 38 -5.27 -5.50 -8.60
CA LEU A 38 -4.27 -4.58 -9.14
C LEU A 38 -4.89 -3.56 -10.08
N GLU A 39 -5.71 -4.02 -11.01
CA GLU A 39 -6.39 -3.20 -12.01
C GLU A 39 -7.30 -2.16 -11.35
N ALA A 40 -8.15 -2.59 -10.43
CA ALA A 40 -9.07 -1.70 -9.72
C ALA A 40 -8.35 -0.64 -8.90
N THR A 41 -7.27 -1.01 -8.22
CA THR A 41 -6.47 -0.08 -7.42
C THR A 41 -5.79 0.96 -8.29
N VAL A 42 -5.18 0.55 -9.40
CA VAL A 42 -4.53 1.47 -10.34
C VAL A 42 -5.54 2.44 -10.95
N GLU A 43 -6.70 1.96 -11.37
CA GLU A 43 -7.75 2.81 -11.92
C GLU A 43 -8.29 3.82 -10.91
N GLN A 44 -8.42 3.43 -9.65
CA GLN A 44 -8.84 4.32 -8.58
C GLN A 44 -7.84 5.46 -8.32
N GLU A 45 -6.54 5.17 -8.42
CA GLU A 45 -5.47 6.14 -8.19
C GLU A 45 -5.07 6.93 -9.44
N ARG A 46 -5.55 6.55 -10.61
CA ARG A 46 -5.20 7.20 -11.89
C ARG A 46 -5.47 8.70 -11.92
N PRO A 47 -6.64 9.21 -11.45
CA PRO A 47 -6.88 10.67 -11.46
C PRO A 47 -5.83 11.46 -10.68
N ALA A 48 -5.43 10.97 -9.51
CA ALA A 48 -4.40 11.63 -8.69
C ALA A 48 -3.03 11.60 -9.38
N ALA A 49 -2.68 10.49 -10.03
CA ALA A 49 -1.44 10.36 -10.78
C ALA A 49 -1.41 11.30 -11.98
N GLU A 50 -2.48 11.36 -12.76
CA GLU A 50 -2.60 12.26 -13.92
C GLU A 50 -2.51 13.73 -13.50
N LYS A 51 -3.20 14.13 -12.45
CA LYS A 51 -3.15 15.49 -11.91
C LYS A 51 -1.73 15.90 -11.53
N LYS A 52 -0.94 14.97 -11.02
CA LYS A 52 0.47 15.21 -10.63
C LYS A 52 1.45 14.96 -11.76
N LYS A 53 1.01 14.52 -12.94
CA LYS A 53 1.87 14.13 -14.08
C LYS A 53 2.78 12.97 -13.76
N ILE A 54 2.25 11.97 -13.06
CA ILE A 54 2.91 10.70 -12.77
C ILE A 54 2.41 9.65 -13.76
N THR A 55 3.34 8.88 -14.34
CA THR A 55 2.98 7.71 -15.14
C THR A 55 2.69 6.55 -14.20
N LEU A 56 1.43 6.17 -14.10
CA LEU A 56 0.97 5.05 -13.29
C LEU A 56 0.60 3.89 -14.20
N GLN A 57 1.26 2.74 -14.02
CA GLN A 57 1.03 1.56 -14.86
C GLN A 57 0.89 0.30 -14.02
N ASN A 58 0.08 -0.62 -14.52
CA ASN A 58 -0.11 -1.96 -13.99
C ASN A 58 0.41 -2.96 -15.02
N LEU A 59 1.34 -3.84 -14.62
CA LEU A 59 1.86 -4.89 -15.49
C LEU A 59 0.90 -6.09 -15.50
N PRO A 60 0.73 -6.76 -16.65
CA PRO A 60 -0.11 -7.96 -16.74
C PRO A 60 0.34 -9.05 -15.77
N PHE A 61 -0.63 -9.71 -15.13
CA PHE A 61 -0.36 -10.78 -14.18
C PHE A 61 -1.49 -11.81 -14.22
N VAL A 62 -1.14 -13.08 -14.05
CA VAL A 62 -2.08 -14.19 -13.88
C VAL A 62 -1.66 -15.00 -12.67
N GLY A 63 -2.54 -15.13 -11.68
CA GLY A 63 -2.29 -15.90 -10.48
C GLY A 63 -3.32 -15.60 -9.40
N ASP A 64 -3.49 -16.57 -8.50
CA ASP A 64 -4.43 -16.50 -7.39
C ASP A 64 -3.68 -16.40 -6.05
N ALA A 65 -4.33 -15.77 -5.08
CA ALA A 65 -3.87 -15.70 -3.71
C ALA A 65 -5.08 -15.72 -2.75
N SER A 66 -4.79 -15.95 -1.48
CA SER A 66 -5.79 -15.88 -0.42
C SER A 66 -5.77 -14.49 0.21
N PHE A 67 -6.84 -13.73 0.03
CA PHE A 67 -6.94 -12.38 0.58
C PHE A 67 -8.41 -11.96 0.70
N ASP A 68 -8.66 -11.01 1.60
CA ASP A 68 -9.93 -10.30 1.67
C ASP A 68 -9.91 -9.18 0.61
N PRO A 69 -10.77 -9.23 -0.41
CA PRO A 69 -10.73 -8.25 -1.52
C PRO A 69 -10.91 -6.81 -1.05
N ARG A 70 -11.80 -6.59 -0.09
CA ARG A 70 -12.11 -5.25 0.42
C ARG A 70 -10.92 -4.66 1.20
N TRP A 71 -10.42 -5.41 2.18
CA TRP A 71 -9.34 -4.92 3.04
C TRP A 71 -8.00 -4.87 2.32
N THR A 72 -7.71 -5.84 1.47
CA THR A 72 -6.47 -5.83 0.68
C THR A 72 -6.46 -4.71 -0.35
N SER A 73 -7.62 -4.38 -0.93
CA SER A 73 -7.78 -3.19 -1.79
C SER A 73 -7.46 -1.90 -1.03
N GLU A 74 -7.90 -1.79 0.23
CA GLU A 74 -7.55 -0.68 1.11
C GLU A 74 -6.03 -0.61 1.34
N ALA A 75 -5.40 -1.73 1.67
CA ALA A 75 -3.97 -1.79 1.92
C ALA A 75 -3.14 -1.41 0.68
N LEU A 76 -3.45 -2.01 -0.46
CA LEU A 76 -2.76 -1.71 -1.72
C LEU A 76 -3.00 -0.27 -2.15
N GLY A 77 -4.22 0.22 -2.02
CA GLY A 77 -4.57 1.62 -2.29
C GLY A 77 -3.75 2.60 -1.49
N ASN A 78 -3.54 2.34 -0.20
CA ASN A 78 -2.69 3.17 0.67
C ASN A 78 -1.24 3.20 0.18
N VAL A 79 -0.71 2.07 -0.26
CA VAL A 79 0.67 1.97 -0.75
C VAL A 79 0.83 2.69 -2.10
N VAL A 80 -0.10 2.49 -3.02
CA VAL A 80 -0.07 3.17 -4.35
C VAL A 80 -0.28 4.68 -4.20
N ASN A 81 -1.23 5.10 -3.38
CA ASN A 81 -1.46 6.51 -3.07
C ASN A 81 -0.19 7.16 -2.50
N ASN A 82 0.46 6.49 -1.58
CA ASN A 82 1.72 6.94 -0.99
C ASN A 82 2.81 7.11 -2.06
N ALA A 83 2.97 6.15 -2.96
CA ALA A 83 3.93 6.20 -4.05
C ALA A 83 3.66 7.39 -4.99
N VAL A 84 2.41 7.62 -5.39
CA VAL A 84 2.01 8.77 -6.22
C VAL A 84 2.30 10.08 -5.50
N LYS A 85 2.01 10.15 -4.21
CA LYS A 85 2.17 11.34 -3.40
C LYS A 85 3.64 11.79 -3.29
N TYR A 86 4.56 10.85 -3.10
CA TYR A 86 5.97 11.16 -2.87
C TYR A 86 6.82 11.15 -4.15
N THR A 87 6.33 10.67 -5.26
CA THR A 87 7.03 10.73 -6.53
C THR A 87 6.87 12.12 -7.15
N PRO A 88 7.96 12.80 -7.53
CA PRO A 88 7.87 14.10 -8.21
C PRO A 88 7.19 14.01 -9.58
N ALA A 89 6.62 15.11 -10.04
CA ALA A 89 6.02 15.22 -11.37
C ALA A 89 7.00 14.75 -12.45
N GLY A 90 6.51 14.00 -13.42
CA GLY A 90 7.31 13.36 -14.48
C GLY A 90 7.83 11.98 -14.09
N GLY A 91 7.66 11.55 -12.84
CA GLY A 91 8.07 10.22 -12.37
C GLY A 91 7.10 9.12 -12.75
N ARG A 92 7.39 7.92 -12.23
CA ARG A 92 6.65 6.69 -12.58
C ARG A 92 6.36 5.87 -11.33
N VAL A 93 5.17 5.29 -11.30
CA VAL A 93 4.77 4.27 -10.34
C VAL A 93 4.30 3.04 -11.11
N THR A 94 4.89 1.89 -10.80
CA THR A 94 4.56 0.62 -11.45
C THR A 94 4.05 -0.37 -10.42
N VAL A 95 2.90 -0.97 -10.70
CA VAL A 95 2.33 -2.06 -9.92
C VAL A 95 2.52 -3.36 -10.68
N SER A 96 3.09 -4.36 -10.04
CA SER A 96 3.36 -5.67 -10.62
C SER A 96 3.18 -6.77 -9.58
N ALA A 97 3.10 -8.01 -10.02
CA ALA A 97 3.01 -9.15 -9.11
C ALA A 97 3.83 -10.33 -9.61
N GLN A 98 4.24 -11.19 -8.68
CA GLN A 98 4.98 -12.40 -8.95
C GLN A 98 4.53 -13.50 -7.98
N MET A 99 4.32 -14.71 -8.51
CA MET A 99 4.07 -15.88 -7.67
C MET A 99 5.39 -16.40 -7.11
N LEU A 100 5.47 -16.49 -5.79
CA LEU A 100 6.54 -17.16 -5.06
C LEU A 100 6.05 -18.52 -4.58
N GLU A 101 6.87 -19.28 -3.85
CA GLU A 101 6.51 -20.60 -3.38
C GLU A 101 5.28 -20.60 -2.45
N THR A 102 5.27 -19.71 -1.46
CA THR A 102 4.20 -19.64 -0.44
C THR A 102 3.37 -18.37 -0.47
N PHE A 103 3.79 -17.38 -1.25
CA PHE A 103 3.13 -16.07 -1.36
C PHE A 103 2.96 -15.64 -2.81
N CYS A 104 1.97 -14.81 -3.04
CA CYS A 104 1.94 -13.90 -4.17
C CYS A 104 2.48 -12.56 -3.70
N ARG A 105 3.56 -12.08 -4.30
CA ARG A 105 4.15 -10.78 -3.98
C ARG A 105 3.63 -9.72 -4.93
N VAL A 106 3.05 -8.68 -4.40
CA VAL A 106 2.65 -7.49 -5.17
C VAL A 106 3.65 -6.37 -4.90
N ASP A 107 4.27 -5.85 -5.92
CA ASP A 107 5.28 -4.80 -5.84
C ASP A 107 4.72 -3.47 -6.34
N VAL A 108 4.92 -2.42 -5.56
CA VAL A 108 4.65 -1.03 -5.95
C VAL A 108 6.00 -0.31 -5.99
N THR A 109 6.47 -0.03 -7.19
CA THR A 109 7.79 0.57 -7.43
C THR A 109 7.63 2.01 -7.90
N ASP A 110 8.31 2.94 -7.23
CA ASP A 110 8.30 4.36 -7.57
C ASP A 110 9.69 4.88 -7.92
N THR A 111 9.72 5.98 -8.64
CA THR A 111 10.94 6.71 -8.99
C THR A 111 11.13 7.96 -8.12
N GLY A 112 10.62 7.93 -6.90
CA GLY A 112 10.71 9.02 -5.95
C GLY A 112 12.11 9.18 -5.32
N PRO A 113 12.21 9.97 -4.24
CA PRO A 113 13.50 10.28 -3.63
C PRO A 113 14.14 9.11 -2.88
N GLY A 114 13.42 8.00 -2.69
CA GLY A 114 13.87 6.92 -1.84
C GLY A 114 13.72 7.24 -0.34
N ILE A 115 14.12 6.29 0.49
CA ILE A 115 13.99 6.37 1.94
C ILE A 115 15.35 6.06 2.56
N PRO A 116 15.89 6.94 3.42
CA PRO A 116 17.13 6.66 4.15
C PRO A 116 17.07 5.33 4.90
N GLU A 117 18.15 4.58 4.90
CA GLU A 117 18.19 3.24 5.49
C GLU A 117 17.79 3.26 6.97
N GLU A 118 18.22 4.26 7.71
CA GLU A 118 17.90 4.46 9.13
C GLU A 118 16.42 4.71 9.40
N GLU A 119 15.67 5.16 8.39
CA GLU A 119 14.23 5.41 8.49
C GLU A 119 13.37 4.23 8.10
N GLN A 120 13.90 3.28 7.31
CA GLN A 120 13.12 2.20 6.71
C GLN A 120 12.47 1.28 7.75
N GLY A 121 13.10 1.08 8.90
CA GLY A 121 12.54 0.28 9.98
C GLY A 121 11.31 0.89 10.66
N GLY A 122 11.14 2.20 10.57
CA GLY A 122 10.07 2.94 11.26
C GLY A 122 8.90 3.38 10.38
N ILE A 123 9.01 3.24 9.04
CA ILE A 123 7.99 3.81 8.13
C ILE A 123 6.60 3.18 8.25
N PHE A 124 6.49 1.98 8.79
CA PHE A 124 5.22 1.30 9.02
C PHE A 124 4.63 1.58 10.40
N ASN A 125 5.34 2.35 11.22
CA ASN A 125 4.86 2.72 12.54
C ASN A 125 3.76 3.79 12.45
N ARG A 126 2.87 3.76 13.43
CA ARG A 126 1.77 4.74 13.56
C ARG A 126 2.34 6.16 13.66
N PHE A 127 1.78 7.08 12.87
CA PHE A 127 2.15 8.50 12.82
C PHE A 127 3.59 8.79 12.36
N TYR A 128 4.26 7.81 11.75
CA TYR A 128 5.60 8.06 11.23
C TYR A 128 5.56 9.00 10.01
N ARG A 129 6.47 9.97 10.00
CA ARG A 129 6.71 10.89 8.87
C ARG A 129 8.22 11.03 8.68
N GLY A 130 8.70 10.65 7.49
CA GLY A 130 10.11 10.72 7.17
C GLY A 130 10.65 12.15 7.00
N THR A 131 11.96 12.33 7.14
CA THR A 131 12.63 13.64 7.02
C THR A 131 12.53 14.24 5.62
N LEU A 132 12.51 13.40 4.58
CA LEU A 132 12.39 13.84 3.18
C LEU A 132 10.96 14.17 2.75
N THR A 133 9.98 13.93 3.60
CA THR A 133 8.55 14.00 3.27
C THR A 133 7.76 14.96 4.17
N HIS A 134 8.42 15.79 4.95
CA HIS A 134 7.76 16.72 5.88
C HIS A 134 6.77 17.69 5.23
N SER A 135 6.95 18.00 3.96
CA SER A 135 6.04 18.87 3.21
C SER A 135 4.82 18.15 2.64
N ALA A 136 4.80 16.83 2.67
CA ALA A 136 3.68 16.05 2.13
C ALA A 136 2.57 15.91 3.16
N GLU A 137 1.34 16.11 2.71
CA GLU A 137 0.15 15.98 3.57
C GLU A 137 -0.12 14.52 3.95
N GLY A 138 -0.37 14.27 5.23
CA GLY A 138 -0.74 12.95 5.74
C GLY A 138 -0.33 12.76 7.20
N LEU A 139 -0.97 11.84 7.90
CA LEU A 139 -0.68 11.54 9.31
C LEU A 139 0.23 10.33 9.54
N GLY A 140 0.75 9.70 8.48
CA GLY A 140 1.57 8.50 8.66
C GLY A 140 0.76 7.29 9.13
N LEU A 141 -0.52 7.20 8.76
CA LEU A 141 -1.40 6.09 9.11
C LEU A 141 -1.61 5.09 7.98
N GLY A 142 -1.40 5.49 6.72
CA GLY A 142 -1.68 4.65 5.57
C GLY A 142 -0.84 3.39 5.51
N LEU A 143 0.47 3.50 5.68
CA LEU A 143 1.38 2.34 5.69
C LEU A 143 1.18 1.47 6.95
N TYR A 144 0.93 2.09 8.10
CA TYR A 144 0.58 1.37 9.31
C TYR A 144 -0.67 0.50 9.12
N LEU A 145 -1.73 1.08 8.56
CA LEU A 145 -2.97 0.37 8.28
C LEU A 145 -2.75 -0.77 7.27
N ALA A 146 -1.98 -0.53 6.22
CA ALA A 146 -1.62 -1.57 5.25
C ALA A 146 -0.91 -2.75 5.92
N ARG A 147 0.04 -2.49 6.80
CA ARG A 147 0.73 -3.54 7.55
C ARG A 147 -0.22 -4.35 8.43
N GLU A 148 -1.11 -3.68 9.15
CA GLU A 148 -2.09 -4.35 10.01
C GLU A 148 -3.03 -5.27 9.19
N ILE A 149 -3.54 -4.77 8.08
CA ILE A 149 -4.42 -5.54 7.20
C ILE A 149 -3.73 -6.80 6.68
N LEU A 150 -2.49 -6.68 6.23
CA LEU A 150 -1.75 -7.82 5.70
C LEU A 150 -1.39 -8.84 6.80
N SER A 151 -0.95 -8.35 7.96
CA SER A 151 -0.58 -9.20 9.10
C SER A 151 -1.76 -10.04 9.59
N LEU A 152 -2.95 -9.46 9.66
CA LEU A 152 -4.17 -10.17 10.05
C LEU A 152 -4.59 -11.27 9.08
N GLN A 153 -4.07 -11.25 7.85
CA GLN A 153 -4.34 -12.25 6.82
C GLN A 153 -3.20 -13.26 6.65
N GLY A 154 -2.20 -13.24 7.51
CA GLY A 154 -1.04 -14.11 7.41
C GLY A 154 0.01 -13.66 6.38
N GLY A 155 -0.11 -12.44 5.88
CA GLY A 155 0.84 -11.81 4.99
C GLY A 155 1.73 -10.79 5.69
N TYR A 156 2.48 -10.06 4.92
CA TYR A 156 3.33 -8.98 5.43
C TYR A 156 3.71 -7.99 4.33
N ILE A 157 4.33 -6.88 4.72
CA ILE A 157 4.79 -5.84 3.83
C ILE A 157 6.27 -5.55 4.10
N LYS A 158 7.03 -5.30 3.04
CA LYS A 158 8.44 -4.91 3.11
C LYS A 158 8.72 -3.71 2.23
N VAL A 159 9.80 -3.01 2.51
CA VAL A 159 10.32 -1.94 1.66
C VAL A 159 11.76 -2.24 1.26
N SER A 160 12.09 -1.96 0.02
CA SER A 160 13.46 -1.91 -0.50
C SER A 160 13.65 -0.53 -1.13
N SER A 161 14.60 0.24 -0.64
CA SER A 161 14.81 1.61 -1.09
C SER A 161 16.25 2.04 -0.92
N LYS A 162 16.67 2.94 -1.82
CA LYS A 162 17.95 3.66 -1.69
C LYS A 162 17.70 5.13 -1.98
N PRO A 163 18.26 6.04 -1.18
CA PRO A 163 18.14 7.47 -1.46
C PRO A 163 18.55 7.80 -2.90
N GLY A 164 17.71 8.55 -3.60
CA GLY A 164 17.92 8.92 -4.99
C GLY A 164 17.47 7.89 -6.04
N ASN A 165 17.12 6.67 -5.64
CA ASN A 165 16.76 5.57 -6.57
C ASN A 165 15.33 5.06 -6.40
N GLY A 166 14.48 5.81 -5.72
CA GLY A 166 13.10 5.41 -5.50
C GLY A 166 12.95 4.29 -4.47
N SER A 167 11.75 3.70 -4.43
CA SER A 167 11.38 2.67 -3.46
C SER A 167 10.55 1.59 -4.13
N THR A 168 10.63 0.37 -3.58
CA THR A 168 9.72 -0.72 -3.88
C THR A 168 9.08 -1.20 -2.59
N PHE A 169 7.76 -1.10 -2.51
CA PHE A 169 6.98 -1.70 -1.44
C PHE A 169 6.43 -3.03 -1.93
N SER A 170 6.68 -4.08 -1.17
CA SER A 170 6.27 -5.45 -1.52
C SER A 170 5.25 -5.95 -0.52
N LEU A 171 4.06 -6.29 -1.01
CA LEU A 171 2.95 -6.85 -0.24
C LEU A 171 2.91 -8.35 -0.51
N TYR A 172 2.96 -9.15 0.55
CA TYR A 172 2.97 -10.61 0.46
C TYR A 172 1.61 -11.17 0.86
N LEU A 173 0.91 -11.75 -0.11
CA LEU A 173 -0.39 -12.39 0.08
C LEU A 173 -0.20 -13.90 0.12
N PRO A 174 -0.75 -14.64 1.10
CA PRO A 174 -0.64 -16.10 1.14
C PRO A 174 -1.23 -16.75 -0.12
N ARG A 175 -0.60 -17.80 -0.63
CA ARG A 175 -1.09 -18.54 -1.80
C ARG A 175 -2.27 -19.45 -1.49
N ALA A 176 -2.32 -19.95 -0.27
CA ALA A 176 -3.39 -20.83 0.19
C ALA A 176 -3.94 -20.36 1.54
N LEU A 177 -5.20 -20.69 1.82
CA LEU A 177 -5.76 -20.51 3.15
C LEU A 177 -4.96 -21.38 4.13
N ASN A 178 -4.42 -20.77 5.18
CA ASN A 178 -3.88 -21.53 6.30
C ASN A 178 -5.05 -22.30 6.93
N ARG A 179 -5.10 -23.61 6.71
CA ARG A 179 -5.98 -24.49 7.48
C ARG A 179 -5.36 -24.56 8.88
N ILE A 180 -5.98 -23.86 9.80
CA ILE A 180 -5.73 -24.05 11.23
C ILE A 180 -6.36 -25.39 11.64
#